data_6d991a3a915da5fd532a7131a5a8c6a9
#
_entry.id   6d991a3a915da5fd532a7131a5a8c6a9
#
_cell.length_a   1.000
_cell.length_b   1.000
_cell.length_c   1.000
_cell.angle_alpha   90.00
_cell.angle_beta   90.00
_cell.angle_gamma   90.00
#
_symmetry.space_group_name_H-M   'P 1'
#
loop_
_entity.id
_entity.type
_entity.pdbx_description
1 polymer ?
#
loop_
_entity_poly.entity_id
_entity_poly.type
_entity_poly.pdbx_seq_one_letter_code
_entity_poly.pdbx_strand_id
1 'polypeptide(L)'
;FCEKMTTFAVGMSLSSIIKSSGVRNFTKLLSANVVAQVIGLVVYPILTRIYAPEDFGLLNLFLSIGNVLIVLSIADYYYALVLPKHEKDAVALTHLSLLLLLLTTVLVAVSVLFSEQISILFKSPKLSWYYWLMPFYVLLVGGWNILNYWYIRNKAFGRISGYQISQSMLLAGGKIGMGYAGALQGGMIYTAVVAPLLSLLTSVA
;
A
#
# COMPACT_ATOMS: atom_id res chain seq x y z
N PHE A 1 -3.17 -37.19 25.07
CA PHE A 1 -3.28 -35.88 24.37
C PHE A 1 -2.90 -36.00 22.88
N CYS A 2 -1.94 -36.86 22.53
CA CYS A 2 -1.47 -37.08 21.15
C CYS A 2 -2.51 -37.83 20.28
N GLU A 3 -3.26 -38.75 20.86
CA GLU A 3 -4.24 -39.59 20.15
C GLU A 3 -5.50 -38.79 19.71
N LYS A 4 -5.91 -37.76 20.47
CA LYS A 4 -6.98 -36.85 20.07
C LYS A 4 -6.60 -35.87 18.97
N MET A 5 -5.33 -35.50 18.83
CA MET A 5 -4.85 -34.65 17.74
C MET A 5 -4.75 -35.39 16.41
N THR A 6 -4.38 -36.67 16.41
CA THR A 6 -4.33 -37.48 15.19
C THR A 6 -5.71 -37.81 14.64
N THR A 7 -6.72 -38.06 15.52
CA THR A 7 -8.09 -38.31 15.08
C THR A 7 -8.79 -37.06 14.52
N PHE A 8 -8.41 -35.87 14.98
CA PHE A 8 -8.93 -34.61 14.44
C PHE A 8 -8.39 -34.29 13.05
N ALA A 9 -7.14 -34.69 12.76
CA ALA A 9 -6.48 -34.44 11.48
C ALA A 9 -6.95 -35.40 10.36
N VAL A 10 -7.36 -36.62 10.70
CA VAL A 10 -7.75 -37.67 9.73
C VAL A 10 -9.22 -37.56 9.28
N GLY A 11 -10.06 -36.83 10.03
CA GLY A 11 -11.51 -36.69 9.73
C GLY A 11 -11.88 -35.52 8.80
N MET A 12 -10.97 -34.63 8.50
CA MET A 12 -11.24 -33.51 7.58
C MET A 12 -10.94 -33.91 6.14
N SER A 13 -11.99 -34.30 5.39
CA SER A 13 -11.85 -34.48 3.94
C SER A 13 -11.26 -33.23 3.29
N LEU A 14 -10.27 -33.41 2.40
CA LEU A 14 -9.69 -32.32 1.61
C LEU A 14 -10.75 -31.43 0.96
N SER A 15 -11.89 -31.99 0.59
CA SER A 15 -13.04 -31.26 0.05
C SER A 15 -13.69 -30.31 1.06
N SER A 16 -13.69 -30.64 2.36
CA SER A 16 -14.23 -29.77 3.41
C SER A 16 -13.30 -28.63 3.77
N ILE A 17 -11.98 -28.88 3.70
CA ILE A 17 -10.94 -27.85 3.88
C ILE A 17 -11.03 -26.82 2.75
N ILE A 18 -11.13 -27.28 1.49
CA ILE A 18 -11.22 -26.41 0.31
C ILE A 18 -12.52 -25.59 0.31
N LYS A 19 -13.63 -26.13 0.84
CA LYS A 19 -14.90 -25.42 0.99
C LYS A 19 -14.96 -24.47 2.18
N SER A 20 -13.96 -24.45 3.06
CA SER A 20 -13.94 -23.56 4.20
C SER A 20 -13.89 -22.09 3.74
N SER A 21 -14.62 -21.21 4.43
CA SER A 21 -14.61 -19.77 4.15
C SER A 21 -13.21 -19.16 4.24
N GLY A 22 -12.36 -19.73 5.10
CA GLY A 22 -10.96 -19.31 5.25
C GLY A 22 -10.12 -19.57 4.00
N VAL A 23 -10.20 -20.76 3.43
CA VAL A 23 -9.48 -21.13 2.20
C VAL A 23 -9.96 -20.28 1.02
N ARG A 24 -11.27 -20.12 0.88
CA ARG A 24 -11.83 -19.28 -0.18
C ARG A 24 -11.36 -17.81 -0.10
N ASN A 25 -11.29 -17.27 1.10
CA ASN A 25 -10.82 -15.91 1.33
C ASN A 25 -9.31 -15.78 1.09
N PHE A 26 -8.53 -16.77 1.53
CA PHE A 26 -7.11 -16.85 1.25
C PHE A 26 -6.83 -16.93 -0.26
N THR A 27 -7.57 -17.77 -0.99
CA THR A 27 -7.44 -17.89 -2.45
C THR A 27 -7.77 -16.58 -3.16
N LYS A 28 -8.77 -15.82 -2.70
CA LYS A 28 -9.08 -14.48 -3.26
C LYS A 28 -7.92 -13.51 -3.10
N LEU A 29 -7.32 -13.44 -1.90
CA LEU A 29 -6.15 -12.58 -1.67
C LEU A 29 -4.94 -13.01 -2.48
N LEU A 30 -4.68 -14.32 -2.53
CA LEU A 30 -3.56 -14.87 -3.28
C LEU A 30 -3.70 -14.56 -4.77
N SER A 31 -4.88 -14.81 -5.35
CA SER A 31 -5.14 -14.51 -6.77
C SER A 31 -5.04 -13.02 -7.08
N ALA A 32 -5.53 -12.13 -6.21
CA ALA A 32 -5.39 -10.69 -6.38
C ALA A 32 -3.91 -10.25 -6.37
N ASN A 33 -3.11 -10.80 -5.46
CA ASN A 33 -1.67 -10.53 -5.42
C ASN A 33 -0.95 -11.03 -6.69
N VAL A 34 -1.27 -12.24 -7.14
CA VAL A 34 -0.68 -12.80 -8.37
C VAL A 34 -1.04 -11.93 -9.58
N VAL A 35 -2.30 -11.54 -9.72
CA VAL A 35 -2.74 -10.65 -10.82
C VAL A 35 -2.01 -9.31 -10.76
N ALA A 36 -1.90 -8.71 -9.57
CA ALA A 36 -1.17 -7.45 -9.39
C ALA A 36 0.31 -7.56 -9.79
N GLN A 37 0.98 -8.66 -9.44
CA GLN A 37 2.38 -8.91 -9.79
C GLN A 37 2.56 -9.18 -11.30
N VAL A 38 1.65 -9.95 -11.92
CA VAL A 38 1.67 -10.20 -13.37
C VAL A 38 1.51 -8.88 -14.15
N ILE A 39 0.58 -8.01 -13.73
CA ILE A 39 0.42 -6.68 -14.33
C ILE A 39 1.74 -5.91 -14.26
N GLY A 40 2.38 -5.86 -13.07
CA GLY A 40 3.67 -5.20 -12.89
C GLY A 40 4.76 -5.76 -13.81
N LEU A 41 4.86 -7.09 -13.88
CA LEU A 41 5.87 -7.78 -14.69
C LEU A 41 5.71 -7.49 -16.19
N VAL A 42 4.48 -7.51 -16.69
CA VAL A 42 4.16 -7.25 -18.12
C VAL A 42 4.39 -5.78 -18.48
N VAL A 43 4.08 -4.87 -17.55
CA VAL A 43 4.19 -3.42 -17.79
C VAL A 43 5.64 -2.94 -17.67
N TYR A 44 6.47 -3.60 -16.87
CA TYR A 44 7.85 -3.17 -16.62
C TYR A 44 8.70 -3.01 -17.90
N PRO A 45 8.71 -3.95 -18.87
CA PRO A 45 9.44 -3.77 -20.13
C PRO A 45 8.94 -2.58 -20.97
N ILE A 46 7.67 -2.23 -20.87
CA ILE A 46 7.10 -1.07 -21.55
C ILE A 46 7.61 0.21 -20.91
N LEU A 47 7.59 0.26 -19.58
CA LEU A 47 8.07 1.44 -18.84
C LEU A 47 9.56 1.70 -19.08
N THR A 48 10.40 0.67 -19.16
CA THR A 48 11.83 0.83 -19.42
C THR A 48 12.15 1.36 -20.82
N ARG A 49 11.20 1.31 -21.74
CA ARG A 49 11.34 1.95 -23.08
C ARG A 49 10.88 3.40 -23.10
N ILE A 50 10.02 3.79 -22.14
CA ILE A 50 9.43 5.13 -22.06
C ILE A 50 10.26 6.03 -21.14
N TYR A 51 10.70 5.53 -20.01
CA TYR A 51 11.37 6.27 -18.95
C TYR A 51 12.85 5.96 -18.89
N ALA A 52 13.65 6.97 -18.58
CA ALA A 52 15.09 6.81 -18.37
C ALA A 52 15.39 6.15 -17.01
N PRO A 53 16.56 5.50 -16.83
CA PRO A 53 16.95 4.90 -15.55
C PRO A 53 16.94 5.89 -14.39
N GLU A 54 17.23 7.17 -14.65
CA GLU A 54 17.21 8.24 -13.64
C GLU A 54 15.80 8.47 -13.06
N ASP A 55 14.76 8.32 -13.88
CA ASP A 55 13.36 8.49 -13.44
C ASP A 55 12.93 7.35 -12.50
N PHE A 56 13.40 6.13 -12.76
CA PHE A 56 13.23 5.00 -11.84
C PHE A 56 14.00 5.23 -10.53
N GLY A 57 15.22 5.76 -10.61
CA GLY A 57 16.02 6.11 -9.44
C GLY A 57 15.31 7.14 -8.57
N LEU A 58 14.78 8.20 -9.16
CA LEU A 58 14.04 9.25 -8.47
C LEU A 58 12.75 8.71 -7.83
N LEU A 59 11.98 7.88 -8.56
CA LEU A 59 10.79 7.23 -8.03
C LEU A 59 11.13 6.35 -6.82
N ASN A 60 12.14 5.47 -6.96
CA ASN A 60 12.53 4.57 -5.88
C ASN A 60 13.02 5.32 -4.65
N LEU A 61 13.77 6.41 -4.83
CA LEU A 61 14.19 7.28 -3.74
C LEU A 61 12.98 7.90 -3.02
N PHE A 62 12.03 8.46 -3.78
CA PHE A 62 10.79 9.02 -3.24
C PHE A 62 10.00 7.97 -2.45
N LEU A 63 9.79 6.78 -3.03
CA LEU A 63 9.07 5.69 -2.37
C LEU A 63 9.79 5.18 -1.11
N SER A 64 11.12 5.10 -1.14
CA SER A 64 11.92 4.65 0.01
C SER A 64 11.79 5.61 1.19
N ILE A 65 11.91 6.92 0.95
CA ILE A 65 11.71 7.94 1.98
C ILE A 65 10.29 7.86 2.53
N GLY A 66 9.28 7.81 1.64
CA GLY A 66 7.88 7.72 2.03
C GLY A 66 7.57 6.47 2.88
N ASN A 67 8.09 5.31 2.49
CA ASN A 67 7.89 4.08 3.23
C ASN A 67 8.53 4.12 4.63
N VAL A 68 9.73 4.68 4.77
CA VAL A 68 10.37 4.89 6.10
C VAL A 68 9.51 5.80 6.96
N LEU A 69 9.01 6.91 6.40
CA LEU A 69 8.14 7.84 7.11
C LEU A 69 6.81 7.18 7.53
N ILE A 70 6.22 6.32 6.70
CA ILE A 70 5.00 5.58 7.04
C ILE A 70 5.25 4.60 8.19
N VAL A 71 6.34 3.84 8.15
CA VAL A 71 6.70 2.91 9.23
C VAL A 71 6.90 3.68 10.55
N LEU A 72 7.63 4.80 10.51
CA LEU A 72 7.84 5.64 11.69
C LEU A 72 6.55 6.28 12.21
N SER A 73 5.64 6.68 11.30
CA SER A 73 4.41 7.38 11.68
C SER A 73 3.46 6.53 12.50
N ILE A 74 3.30 5.29 12.11
CA ILE A 74 2.29 4.42 12.70
C ILE A 74 2.95 3.49 13.73
N ALA A 75 4.30 3.45 13.80
CA ALA A 75 5.09 2.56 14.68
C ALA A 75 4.51 1.13 14.67
N ASP A 76 4.00 0.69 13.51
CA ASP A 76 3.33 -0.60 13.28
C ASP A 76 2.11 -0.88 14.19
N TYR A 77 1.50 0.14 14.82
CA TYR A 77 0.31 -0.03 15.68
C TYR A 77 -0.89 -0.62 14.93
N TYR A 78 -0.95 -0.50 13.61
CA TYR A 78 -2.02 -1.11 12.82
C TYR A 78 -2.00 -2.65 12.86
N TYR A 79 -0.86 -3.29 13.12
CA TYR A 79 -0.81 -4.73 13.38
C TYR A 79 -1.58 -5.11 14.66
N ALA A 80 -1.57 -4.23 15.66
CA ALA A 80 -2.27 -4.45 16.90
C ALA A 80 -3.81 -4.38 16.75
N LEU A 81 -4.35 -3.84 15.66
CA LEU A 81 -5.80 -3.74 15.40
C LEU A 81 -6.52 -5.10 15.35
N VAL A 82 -5.78 -6.17 15.04
CA VAL A 82 -6.35 -7.52 14.94
C VAL A 82 -6.42 -8.23 16.30
N LEU A 83 -5.66 -7.76 17.31
CA LEU A 83 -5.52 -8.41 18.61
C LEU A 83 -6.73 -8.21 19.57
N PRO A 84 -7.37 -7.02 19.70
CA PRO A 84 -8.40 -6.80 20.69
C PRO A 84 -9.62 -7.66 20.48
N LYS A 85 -10.10 -8.28 21.56
CA LYS A 85 -11.37 -9.06 21.57
C LYS A 85 -12.59 -8.13 21.54
N HIS A 86 -12.49 -6.97 22.18
CA HIS A 86 -13.57 -5.99 22.22
C HIS A 86 -13.48 -4.99 21.08
N GLU A 87 -14.63 -4.65 20.52
CA GLU A 87 -14.73 -3.71 19.38
C GLU A 87 -14.32 -2.30 19.79
N LYS A 88 -14.63 -1.87 21.01
CA LYS A 88 -14.28 -0.55 21.55
C LYS A 88 -12.76 -0.32 21.56
N ASP A 89 -11.98 -1.34 21.94
CA ASP A 89 -10.52 -1.24 21.99
C ASP A 89 -9.92 -1.16 20.59
N ALA A 90 -10.50 -1.88 19.63
CA ALA A 90 -10.08 -1.80 18.23
C ALA A 90 -10.36 -0.43 17.62
N VAL A 91 -11.52 0.15 17.91
CA VAL A 91 -11.88 1.51 17.48
C VAL A 91 -10.93 2.55 18.10
N ALA A 92 -10.62 2.42 19.39
CA ALA A 92 -9.66 3.28 20.06
C ALA A 92 -8.26 3.21 19.43
N LEU A 93 -7.77 2.00 19.11
CA LEU A 93 -6.50 1.81 18.40
C LEU A 93 -6.53 2.40 16.98
N THR A 94 -7.65 2.30 16.28
CA THR A 94 -7.82 2.91 14.95
C THR A 94 -7.71 4.42 15.02
N HIS A 95 -8.38 5.06 16.01
CA HIS A 95 -8.29 6.50 16.22
C HIS A 95 -6.87 6.92 16.59
N LEU A 96 -6.18 6.16 17.45
CA LEU A 96 -4.78 6.42 17.80
C LEU A 96 -3.88 6.34 16.58
N SER A 97 -4.01 5.29 15.76
CA SER A 97 -3.24 5.12 14.54
C SER A 97 -3.48 6.25 13.55
N LEU A 98 -4.74 6.70 13.41
CA LEU A 98 -5.11 7.83 12.56
C LEU A 98 -4.51 9.15 13.08
N LEU A 99 -4.55 9.38 14.38
CA LEU A 99 -3.97 10.56 15.01
C LEU A 99 -2.45 10.61 14.80
N LEU A 100 -1.76 9.50 15.01
CA LEU A 100 -0.32 9.39 14.76
C LEU A 100 0.01 9.64 13.27
N LEU A 101 -0.78 9.07 12.36
CA LEU A 101 -0.62 9.30 10.93
C LEU A 101 -0.81 10.78 10.57
N LEU A 102 -1.83 11.45 11.11
CA LEU A 102 -2.07 12.88 10.89
C LEU A 102 -0.93 13.73 11.44
N LEU A 103 -0.47 13.43 12.67
CA LEU A 103 0.67 14.12 13.27
C LEU A 103 1.92 14.01 12.39
N THR A 104 2.25 12.80 11.94
CA THR A 104 3.40 12.60 11.04
C THR A 104 3.21 13.28 9.70
N THR A 105 2.00 13.25 9.14
CA THR A 105 1.70 13.94 7.88
C THR A 105 1.95 15.45 8.01
N VAL A 106 1.55 16.05 9.14
CA VAL A 106 1.84 17.47 9.45
C VAL A 106 3.34 17.71 9.58
N LEU A 107 4.07 16.85 10.29
CA LEU A 107 5.54 16.96 10.39
C LEU A 107 6.22 16.85 9.02
N VAL A 108 5.76 15.93 8.18
CA VAL A 108 6.26 15.78 6.81
C VAL A 108 5.89 17.01 5.96
N ALA A 109 4.70 17.59 6.14
CA ALA A 109 4.32 18.83 5.47
C ALA A 109 5.22 20.01 5.88
N VAL A 110 5.57 20.12 7.14
CA VAL A 110 6.56 21.10 7.61
C VAL A 110 7.95 20.83 7.00
N SER A 111 8.36 19.57 6.88
CA SER A 111 9.65 19.21 6.26
C SER A 111 9.74 19.60 4.78
N VAL A 112 8.64 19.86 4.10
CA VAL A 112 8.64 20.37 2.71
C VAL A 112 9.34 21.73 2.62
N LEU A 113 9.32 22.55 3.67
CA LEU A 113 10.06 23.82 3.73
C LEU A 113 11.59 23.60 3.63
N PHE A 114 12.06 22.41 3.97
CA PHE A 114 13.47 22.01 3.92
C PHE A 114 13.77 21.07 2.75
N SER A 115 12.93 21.05 1.71
CA SER A 115 13.05 20.15 0.56
C SER A 115 14.40 20.26 -0.18
N GLU A 116 14.99 21.46 -0.25
CA GLU A 116 16.30 21.68 -0.86
C GLU A 116 17.42 21.00 -0.06
N GLN A 117 17.43 21.16 1.27
CA GLN A 117 18.41 20.55 2.17
C GLN A 117 18.31 19.01 2.11
N ILE A 118 17.09 18.51 2.09
CA ILE A 118 16.81 17.07 1.94
C ILE A 118 17.32 16.57 0.59
N SER A 119 17.11 17.31 -0.50
CA SER A 119 17.56 16.91 -1.82
C SER A 119 19.08 16.89 -1.95
N ILE A 120 19.79 17.79 -1.26
CA ILE A 120 21.25 17.81 -1.18
C ILE A 120 21.76 16.60 -0.40
N LEU A 121 21.13 16.27 0.75
CA LEU A 121 21.47 15.11 1.56
C LEU A 121 21.39 13.80 0.76
N PHE A 122 20.35 13.64 -0.06
CA PHE A 122 20.16 12.46 -0.90
C PHE A 122 20.86 12.57 -2.28
N LYS A 123 21.64 13.63 -2.53
CA LYS A 123 22.34 13.87 -3.79
C LYS A 123 21.43 13.79 -5.03
N SER A 124 20.18 14.21 -4.90
CA SER A 124 19.16 14.17 -5.94
C SER A 124 18.44 15.51 -6.06
N PRO A 125 18.97 16.49 -6.81
CA PRO A 125 18.37 17.83 -6.94
C PRO A 125 16.92 17.81 -7.43
N LYS A 126 16.59 16.84 -8.30
CA LYS A 126 15.22 16.68 -8.83
C LYS A 126 14.22 16.28 -7.75
N LEU A 127 14.65 15.72 -6.61
CA LEU A 127 13.77 15.32 -5.53
C LEU A 127 13.01 16.50 -4.92
N SER A 128 13.65 17.67 -4.78
CA SER A 128 13.03 18.86 -4.20
C SER A 128 11.75 19.29 -4.93
N TRP A 129 11.71 19.12 -6.26
CA TRP A 129 10.57 19.49 -7.10
C TRP A 129 9.32 18.63 -6.85
N TYR A 130 9.50 17.40 -6.37
CA TYR A 130 8.41 16.46 -6.13
C TYR A 130 8.17 16.18 -4.65
N TYR A 131 9.05 16.71 -3.78
CA TYR A 131 8.96 16.43 -2.34
C TYR A 131 7.66 16.95 -1.71
N TRP A 132 7.04 17.98 -2.27
CA TRP A 132 5.74 18.49 -1.81
C TRP A 132 4.60 17.45 -1.91
N LEU A 133 4.76 16.40 -2.71
CA LEU A 133 3.81 15.29 -2.81
C LEU A 133 3.96 14.29 -1.66
N MET A 134 5.08 14.36 -0.90
CA MET A 134 5.38 13.40 0.17
C MET A 134 4.31 13.34 1.26
N PRO A 135 3.78 14.45 1.80
CA PRO A 135 2.71 14.41 2.79
C PRO A 135 1.46 13.68 2.29
N PHE A 136 1.08 13.92 1.03
CA PHE A 136 -0.07 13.24 0.41
C PHE A 136 0.19 11.73 0.25
N TYR A 137 1.38 11.34 -0.16
CA TYR A 137 1.78 9.94 -0.27
C TYR A 137 1.71 9.23 1.09
N VAL A 138 2.29 9.83 2.13
CA VAL A 138 2.28 9.28 3.50
C VAL A 138 0.86 9.14 4.02
N LEU A 139 0.01 10.17 3.83
CA LEU A 139 -1.38 10.14 4.26
C LEU A 139 -2.19 9.04 3.56
N LEU A 140 -2.06 8.91 2.24
CA LEU A 140 -2.85 7.96 1.46
C LEU A 140 -2.41 6.52 1.70
N VAL A 141 -1.12 6.25 1.65
CA VAL A 141 -0.60 4.88 1.83
C VAL A 141 -0.67 4.46 3.30
N GLY A 142 -0.38 5.37 4.24
CA GLY A 142 -0.55 5.11 5.67
C GLY A 142 -2.02 4.89 6.03
N GLY A 143 -2.92 5.70 5.49
CA GLY A 143 -4.37 5.52 5.65
C GLY A 143 -4.86 4.18 5.10
N TRP A 144 -4.36 3.77 3.92
CA TRP A 144 -4.65 2.45 3.39
C TRP A 144 -4.18 1.33 4.32
N ASN A 145 -2.98 1.44 4.92
CA ASN A 145 -2.49 0.43 5.86
C ASN A 145 -3.45 0.24 7.04
N ILE A 146 -3.95 1.33 7.62
CA ILE A 146 -4.93 1.28 8.72
C ILE A 146 -6.22 0.59 8.25
N LEU A 147 -6.78 1.01 7.10
CA LEU A 147 -8.01 0.43 6.54
C LEU A 147 -7.83 -1.04 6.17
N ASN A 148 -6.67 -1.44 5.65
CA ASN A 148 -6.37 -2.82 5.30
C ASN A 148 -6.49 -3.74 6.52
N TYR A 149 -5.91 -3.36 7.66
CA TYR A 149 -6.02 -4.16 8.89
C TYR A 149 -7.43 -4.14 9.50
N TRP A 150 -8.16 -3.04 9.34
CA TRP A 150 -9.58 -2.99 9.68
C TRP A 150 -10.41 -3.96 8.82
N TYR A 151 -10.14 -4.04 7.52
CA TYR A 151 -10.79 -5.00 6.63
C TYR A 151 -10.38 -6.45 6.92
N ILE A 152 -9.13 -6.71 7.30
CA ILE A 152 -8.67 -8.04 7.76
C ILE A 152 -9.46 -8.45 9.00
N ARG A 153 -9.58 -7.58 10.00
CA ARG A 153 -10.36 -7.82 11.21
C ARG A 153 -11.81 -8.17 10.89
N ASN A 154 -12.43 -7.44 10.00
CA ASN A 154 -13.83 -7.65 9.58
C ASN A 154 -14.00 -8.75 8.52
N LYS A 155 -12.93 -9.46 8.17
CA LYS A 155 -12.91 -10.50 7.12
C LYS A 155 -13.42 -10.01 5.75
N ALA A 156 -13.31 -8.72 5.48
CA ALA A 156 -13.73 -8.08 4.24
C ALA A 156 -12.67 -8.20 3.11
N PHE A 157 -12.19 -9.42 2.86
CA PHE A 157 -11.09 -9.69 1.94
C PHE A 157 -11.38 -9.29 0.49
N GLY A 158 -12.65 -9.23 0.10
CA GLY A 158 -13.05 -8.74 -1.22
C GLY A 158 -12.67 -7.29 -1.47
N ARG A 159 -12.78 -6.42 -0.46
CA ARG A 159 -12.37 -5.01 -0.54
C ARG A 159 -10.85 -4.87 -0.67
N ILE A 160 -10.10 -5.69 0.06
CA ILE A 160 -8.63 -5.72 -0.04
C ILE A 160 -8.20 -6.13 -1.45
N SER A 161 -8.78 -7.21 -1.98
CA SER A 161 -8.49 -7.69 -3.33
C SER A 161 -8.88 -6.66 -4.40
N GLY A 162 -10.02 -6.01 -4.24
CA GLY A 162 -10.48 -4.92 -5.11
C GLY A 162 -9.49 -3.76 -5.15
N TYR A 163 -9.04 -3.31 -3.98
CA TYR A 163 -8.03 -2.26 -3.89
C TYR A 163 -6.72 -2.66 -4.57
N GLN A 164 -6.19 -3.86 -4.30
CA GLN A 164 -4.93 -4.33 -4.87
C GLN A 164 -4.96 -4.38 -6.40
N ILE A 165 -6.04 -4.89 -6.96
CA ILE A 165 -6.20 -4.97 -8.42
C ILE A 165 -6.37 -3.57 -9.01
N SER A 166 -7.25 -2.74 -8.46
CA SER A 166 -7.48 -1.38 -8.95
C SER A 166 -6.22 -0.53 -8.86
N GLN A 167 -5.46 -0.62 -7.76
CA GLN A 167 -4.20 0.10 -7.59
C GLN A 167 -3.15 -0.35 -8.61
N SER A 168 -3.01 -1.66 -8.85
CA SER A 168 -2.06 -2.17 -9.84
C SER A 168 -2.40 -1.71 -11.25
N MET A 169 -3.67 -1.72 -11.62
CA MET A 169 -4.14 -1.22 -12.92
C MET A 169 -3.92 0.29 -13.06
N LEU A 170 -4.23 1.07 -12.02
CA LEU A 170 -4.06 2.52 -12.02
C LEU A 170 -2.58 2.91 -12.05
N LEU A 171 -1.72 2.19 -11.31
CA LEU A 171 -0.27 2.41 -11.34
C LEU A 171 0.30 2.08 -12.73
N ALA A 172 -0.09 0.95 -13.31
CA ALA A 172 0.37 0.52 -14.62
C ALA A 172 -0.12 1.48 -15.72
N GLY A 173 -1.42 1.71 -15.79
CA GLY A 173 -2.04 2.59 -16.79
C GLY A 173 -1.62 4.05 -16.62
N GLY A 174 -1.54 4.54 -15.39
CA GLY A 174 -1.13 5.90 -15.09
C GLY A 174 0.33 6.17 -15.49
N LYS A 175 1.25 5.25 -15.16
CA LYS A 175 2.67 5.38 -15.58
C LYS A 175 2.80 5.37 -17.10
N ILE A 176 2.11 4.46 -17.79
CA ILE A 176 2.12 4.41 -19.24
C ILE A 176 1.51 5.69 -19.82
N GLY A 177 0.33 6.09 -19.35
CA GLY A 177 -0.37 7.28 -19.82
C GLY A 177 0.43 8.56 -19.65
N MET A 178 1.03 8.77 -18.47
CA MET A 178 1.89 9.94 -18.18
C MET A 178 3.16 9.92 -19.03
N GLY A 179 3.72 8.74 -19.31
CA GLY A 179 4.88 8.59 -20.17
C GLY A 179 4.59 9.01 -21.61
N TYR A 180 3.49 8.57 -22.19
CA TYR A 180 3.08 8.98 -23.53
C TYR A 180 2.60 10.43 -23.62
N ALA A 181 2.08 10.99 -22.53
CA ALA A 181 1.73 12.41 -22.45
C ALA A 181 2.95 13.35 -22.34
N GLY A 182 4.18 12.80 -22.37
CA GLY A 182 5.40 13.60 -22.30
C GLY A 182 5.81 14.06 -20.89
N ALA A 183 5.07 13.64 -19.84
CA ALA A 183 5.41 13.91 -18.45
C ALA A 183 6.52 12.95 -17.94
N LEU A 184 7.62 12.84 -18.69
CA LEU A 184 8.68 11.88 -18.41
C LEU A 184 9.34 12.14 -17.04
N GLN A 185 9.55 13.42 -16.70
CA GLN A 185 10.11 13.80 -15.42
C GLN A 185 8.98 13.88 -14.37
N GLY A 186 8.92 12.93 -13.47
CA GLY A 186 7.97 12.92 -12.35
C GLY A 186 6.59 12.29 -12.61
N GLY A 187 6.23 11.96 -13.84
CA GLY A 187 4.96 11.29 -14.16
C GLY A 187 4.75 10.01 -13.34
N MET A 188 5.82 9.26 -13.09
CA MET A 188 5.78 8.08 -12.21
C MET A 188 5.45 8.45 -10.76
N ILE A 189 5.95 9.58 -10.23
CA ILE A 189 5.71 10.04 -8.85
C ILE A 189 4.25 10.51 -8.71
N TYR A 190 3.76 11.32 -9.67
CA TYR A 190 2.35 11.72 -9.69
C TYR A 190 1.42 10.51 -9.70
N THR A 191 1.73 9.51 -10.52
CA THR A 191 0.95 8.27 -10.56
C THR A 191 1.02 7.52 -9.24
N ALA A 192 2.19 7.48 -8.57
CA ALA A 192 2.36 6.82 -7.28
C ALA A 192 1.53 7.46 -6.16
N VAL A 193 1.17 8.75 -6.29
CA VAL A 193 0.31 9.45 -5.33
C VAL A 193 -1.16 9.38 -5.72
N VAL A 194 -1.48 9.53 -7.01
CA VAL A 194 -2.87 9.55 -7.48
C VAL A 194 -3.50 8.16 -7.47
N ALA A 195 -2.74 7.11 -7.82
CA ALA A 195 -3.28 5.76 -7.86
C ALA A 195 -3.82 5.26 -6.51
N PRO A 196 -3.12 5.43 -5.36
CA PRO A 196 -3.69 5.10 -4.06
C PRO A 196 -4.97 5.88 -3.74
N LEU A 197 -5.05 7.17 -4.10
CA LEU A 197 -6.24 7.99 -3.88
C LEU A 197 -7.46 7.41 -4.59
N LEU A 198 -7.32 7.13 -5.89
CA LEU A 198 -8.41 6.56 -6.70
C LEU A 198 -8.78 5.15 -6.23
N SER A 199 -7.79 4.33 -5.85
CA SER A 199 -8.03 2.98 -5.34
C SER A 199 -8.73 2.99 -3.98
N LEU A 200 -8.45 3.96 -3.12
CA LEU A 200 -9.17 4.16 -1.86
C LEU A 200 -10.65 4.46 -2.12
N LEU A 201 -10.96 5.33 -3.07
CA LEU A 201 -12.35 5.65 -3.43
C LEU A 201 -13.11 4.39 -3.88
N THR A 202 -12.48 3.53 -4.69
CA THR A 202 -13.10 2.27 -5.14
C THR A 202 -13.26 1.23 -4.03
N SER A 203 -12.45 1.29 -2.97
CA SER A 203 -12.53 0.33 -1.86
C SER A 203 -13.58 0.71 -0.80
N VAL A 204 -13.93 1.99 -0.73
CA VAL A 204 -14.93 2.52 0.23
C VAL A 204 -16.33 2.52 -0.36
N ALA A 205 -16.46 2.68 -1.69
CA ALA A 205 -17.73 2.56 -2.40
C ALA A 205 -18.21 1.09 -2.45
#